data_654d744aa7bcd845fd598a97f3b5df17
#
_entry.id   654d744aa7bcd845fd598a97f3b5df17
#
_cell.length_a   1.000
_cell.length_b   1.000
_cell.length_c   1.000
_cell.angle_alpha   90.00
_cell.angle_beta   90.00
_cell.angle_gamma   90.00
#
_symmetry.space_group_name_H-M   'P 1'
#
loop_
_entity.id
_entity.type
_entity.pdbx_description
1 polymer ?
#
loop_
_entity_poly.entity_id
_entity_poly.type
_entity_poly.pdbx_seq_one_letter_code
_entity_poly.pdbx_strand_id
1 'polypeptide(L)'
;MTVKELIQSLSKIEDQDIRVMVRGYERGVNNIEDIIPAIENIALDVNDEWYYGRHEVQNFDHEYRDKQIVQAIILTGHNASMGSK
;
A
#
# COMPACT_ATOMS: atom_id res chain seq x y z
N MET A 1 -9.45 -3.20 -2.11
CA MET A 1 -10.05 -1.83 -2.04
C MET A 1 -9.60 -1.01 -3.23
N THR A 2 -10.54 -0.33 -3.86
CA THR A 2 -10.21 0.55 -4.98
C THR A 2 -10.09 1.99 -4.49
N VAL A 3 -9.54 2.86 -5.34
CA VAL A 3 -9.48 4.29 -5.05
C VAL A 3 -10.88 4.83 -4.79
N LYS A 4 -11.85 4.41 -5.60
CA LYS A 4 -13.23 4.85 -5.44
C LYS A 4 -13.80 4.44 -4.09
N GLU A 5 -13.54 3.22 -3.67
CA GLU A 5 -14.00 2.72 -2.38
C GLU A 5 -13.35 3.48 -1.23
N LEU A 6 -12.08 3.80 -1.36
CA LEU A 6 -11.39 4.56 -0.32
C LEU A 6 -11.96 5.97 -0.21
N ILE A 7 -12.21 6.62 -1.32
CA ILE A 7 -12.83 7.95 -1.32
C ILE A 7 -14.18 7.89 -0.61
N GLN A 8 -14.99 6.90 -0.91
CA GLN A 8 -16.30 6.74 -0.28
C GLN A 8 -16.17 6.54 1.22
N SER A 9 -15.22 5.72 1.65
CA SER A 9 -15.02 5.47 3.07
C SER A 9 -14.58 6.72 3.81
N LEU A 10 -13.64 7.45 3.23
CA LEU A 10 -13.14 8.67 3.84
C LEU A 10 -14.17 9.77 3.89
N SER A 11 -15.07 9.82 2.92
CA SER A 11 -16.10 10.84 2.87
C SER A 11 -17.10 10.74 4.01
N LYS A 12 -17.14 9.59 4.68
CA LYS A 12 -18.05 9.39 5.81
C LYS A 12 -17.51 9.96 7.12
N ILE A 13 -16.27 10.38 7.14
CA ILE A 13 -15.67 10.98 8.32
C ILE A 13 -16.13 12.42 8.41
N GLU A 14 -16.73 12.76 9.52
CA GLU A 14 -17.36 14.07 9.69
C GLU A 14 -16.35 15.20 9.63
N ASP A 15 -15.26 15.07 10.36
CA ASP A 15 -14.21 16.09 10.40
C ASP A 15 -13.17 15.76 9.34
N GLN A 16 -13.23 16.44 8.23
CA GLN A 16 -12.34 16.18 7.09
C GLN A 16 -10.93 16.76 7.31
N ASP A 17 -10.71 17.47 8.40
CA ASP A 17 -9.40 18.06 8.68
C ASP A 17 -8.52 17.19 9.57
N ILE A 18 -8.99 16.06 10.01
CA ILE A 18 -8.15 15.18 10.82
C ILE A 18 -7.10 14.52 9.93
N ARG A 19 -6.02 14.08 10.55
CA ARG A 19 -4.89 13.51 9.83
C ARG A 19 -5.15 12.08 9.38
N VAL A 20 -4.53 11.73 8.28
CA VAL A 20 -4.46 10.35 7.83
C VAL A 20 -3.04 9.85 8.10
N MET A 21 -2.92 8.75 8.80
CA MET A 21 -1.64 8.18 9.18
C MET A 21 -1.52 6.77 8.62
N VAL A 22 -0.31 6.28 8.52
CA VAL A 22 -0.07 4.86 8.20
C VAL A 22 0.62 4.22 9.38
N ARG A 23 0.39 2.94 9.57
CA ARG A 23 1.06 2.22 10.63
C ARG A 23 2.54 2.08 10.29
N GLY A 24 3.37 2.35 11.28
CA GLY A 24 4.79 2.18 11.16
C GLY A 24 5.23 0.92 11.86
N TYR A 25 6.49 0.88 12.19
CA TYR A 25 7.07 -0.26 12.86
C TYR A 25 6.51 -0.37 14.27
N GLU A 26 6.21 -1.57 14.68
CA GLU A 26 5.65 -1.89 15.98
C GLU A 26 4.33 -1.14 16.18
N ARG A 27 4.22 -0.32 17.21
CA ARG A 27 2.96 0.37 17.49
C ARG A 27 2.92 1.80 16.99
N GLY A 28 4.00 2.24 16.38
CA GLY A 28 4.06 3.61 15.89
C GLY A 28 3.15 3.83 14.70
N VAL A 29 2.86 5.09 14.46
CA VAL A 29 2.19 5.50 13.23
C VAL A 29 2.99 6.65 12.63
N ASN A 30 2.93 6.79 11.33
CA ASN A 30 3.68 7.81 10.60
C ASN A 30 2.79 8.59 9.67
N ASN A 31 3.24 9.77 9.29
CA ASN A 31 2.55 10.56 8.29
C ASN A 31 2.57 9.84 6.95
N ILE A 32 1.52 10.04 6.18
CA ILE A 32 1.56 9.66 4.77
C ILE A 32 2.38 10.73 4.07
N GLU A 33 3.47 10.33 3.45
CA GLU A 33 4.37 11.26 2.81
C GLU A 33 4.07 11.46 1.33
N ASP A 34 3.57 10.43 0.71
CA ASP A 34 3.29 10.50 -0.72
C ASP A 34 2.16 9.55 -1.08
N ILE A 35 1.06 10.12 -1.50
CA ILE A 35 -0.05 9.30 -1.97
C ILE A 35 -0.21 9.40 -3.46
N ILE A 36 0.65 10.15 -4.09
CA ILE A 36 0.55 10.23 -5.47
C ILE A 36 1.69 9.62 -6.07
N PRO A 37 1.59 9.04 -6.66
CA PRO A 37 1.24 8.19 -7.22
C PRO A 37 1.84 7.61 -8.30
N ALA A 38 2.76 6.83 -8.08
CA ALA A 38 3.13 5.97 -9.14
C ALA A 38 2.08 4.89 -9.17
N ILE A 39 1.48 4.72 -10.31
CA ILE A 39 0.68 3.54 -10.53
C ILE A 39 1.69 2.43 -10.78
N GLU A 40 1.65 1.41 -9.95
CA GLU A 40 2.59 0.30 -10.03
C GLU A 40 1.88 -0.97 -10.45
N ASN A 41 2.61 -1.85 -11.12
CA ASN A 41 2.12 -3.18 -11.43
C ASN A 41 2.45 -4.08 -10.25
N ILE A 42 1.43 -4.71 -9.70
CA ILE A 42 1.54 -5.51 -8.48
C ILE A 42 1.25 -6.97 -8.81
N ALA A 43 2.17 -7.86 -8.44
CA ALA A 43 1.95 -9.28 -8.52
C ALA A 43 1.24 -9.73 -7.24
N LEU A 44 0.10 -10.37 -7.40
CA LEU A 44 -0.75 -10.74 -6.26
C LEU A 44 -0.34 -12.09 -5.69
N ASP A 45 -0.46 -12.20 -4.38
CA ASP A 45 -0.32 -13.46 -3.64
C ASP A 45 1.01 -14.17 -3.89
N VAL A 46 2.09 -13.42 -3.84
CA VAL A 46 3.42 -13.98 -4.09
C VAL A 46 4.11 -14.46 -2.82
N ASN A 47 3.70 -13.98 -1.66
CA ASN A 47 4.32 -14.35 -0.39
C ASN A 47 3.31 -15.03 0.53
N ASP A 48 3.72 -16.13 1.12
CA ASP A 48 2.88 -16.87 2.06
C ASP A 48 3.23 -16.61 3.51
N GLU A 49 4.41 -16.04 3.76
CA GLU A 49 4.89 -15.86 5.11
C GLU A 49 4.21 -14.65 5.75
N TRP A 50 3.76 -14.81 6.99
CA TRP A 50 2.99 -13.75 7.67
C TRP A 50 3.77 -12.46 7.85
N TYR A 51 5.10 -12.54 7.85
CA TYR A 51 5.95 -11.37 8.05
C TYR A 51 6.33 -10.64 6.76
N TYR A 52 5.91 -11.16 5.62
CA TYR A 52 6.09 -10.46 4.35
C TYR A 52 4.75 -9.89 3.90
N GLY A 53 4.79 -8.79 3.20
CA GLY A 53 3.60 -8.34 2.50
C GLY A 53 3.17 -9.43 1.51
N ARG A 54 1.89 -9.57 1.34
CA ARG A 54 1.33 -10.64 0.51
C ARG A 54 1.67 -10.48 -0.97
N HIS A 55 1.74 -9.26 -1.41
CA HIS A 55 1.92 -8.90 -2.82
C HIS A 55 3.25 -8.17 -3.00
N GLU A 56 3.72 -8.09 -4.23
CA GLU A 56 4.96 -7.37 -4.52
C GLU A 56 4.84 -6.56 -5.79
N VAL A 57 5.61 -5.48 -5.87
CA VAL A 57 5.72 -4.72 -7.11
C VAL A 57 6.47 -5.58 -8.13
N GLN A 58 5.93 -5.67 -9.33
CA GLN A 58 6.59 -6.38 -10.41
C GLN A 58 7.57 -5.44 -11.09
N ASN A 59 8.85 -5.73 -10.94
CA ASN A 59 9.90 -4.87 -11.49
C ASN A 59 10.41 -5.31 -12.87
N PHE A 60 10.22 -6.57 -13.21
CA PHE A 60 10.70 -7.12 -14.48
C PHE A 60 9.59 -7.88 -15.17
N ASP A 61 9.57 -7.81 -16.49
CA ASP A 61 8.50 -8.42 -17.28
C ASP A 61 8.30 -9.91 -17.07
N HIS A 62 9.36 -10.63 -16.78
CA HIS A 62 9.30 -12.08 -16.64
C HIS A 62 9.23 -12.56 -15.18
N GLU A 63 9.29 -11.63 -14.24
CA GLU A 63 9.17 -11.97 -12.83
C GLU A 63 7.70 -12.20 -12.53
N TYR A 64 7.36 -13.19 -11.83
CA TYR A 64 5.96 -13.51 -11.46
C TYR A 64 5.02 -13.70 -12.65
N ARG A 65 5.53 -14.25 -13.76
CA ARG A 65 4.67 -14.39 -14.95
C ARG A 65 3.49 -15.34 -14.71
N ASP A 66 3.56 -16.18 -13.70
CA ASP A 66 2.47 -17.09 -13.35
C ASP A 66 1.50 -16.50 -12.34
N LYS A 67 1.68 -15.24 -11.96
CA LYS A 67 0.82 -14.58 -10.99
C LYS A 67 -0.07 -13.57 -11.66
N GLN A 68 -1.18 -13.27 -11.02
CA GLN A 68 -2.07 -12.22 -11.50
C GLN A 68 -1.42 -10.86 -11.24
N ILE A 69 -1.42 -10.01 -12.25
CA ILE A 69 -0.83 -8.68 -12.16
C ILE A 69 -1.96 -7.66 -12.23
N VAL A 70 -1.97 -6.73 -11.29
CA VAL A 70 -2.95 -5.64 -11.26
C VAL A 70 -2.21 -4.32 -11.10
N GLN A 71 -2.88 -3.24 -11.44
CA GLN A 71 -2.34 -1.90 -11.19
C GLN A 71 -2.85 -1.41 -9.84
N ALA A 72 -2.00 -0.73 -9.11
CA ALA A 72 -2.36 -0.20 -7.80
C ALA A 72 -1.54 1.05 -7.48
N ILE A 73 -2.06 1.86 -6.57
CA ILE A 73 -1.28 2.93 -5.95
C ILE A 73 -0.84 2.43 -4.58
N ILE A 74 0.29 2.92 -4.13
CA ILE A 74 0.84 2.51 -2.84
C ILE A 74 0.88 3.72 -1.93
N LEU A 75 0.27 3.60 -0.76
CA LEU A 75 0.36 4.64 0.25
C LEU A 75 1.68 4.47 0.98
N THR A 76 2.45 5.53 1.04
CA THR A 76 3.79 5.48 1.58
C THR A 76 3.96 6.43 2.76
N GLY A 77 4.64 5.99 3.77
CA GLY A 77 5.04 6.82 4.90
C GLY A 77 6.42 6.37 5.34
N HIS A 78 7.01 7.14 6.25
CA HIS A 78 8.33 6.80 6.77
C HIS A 78 8.27 5.42 7.41
N ASN A 79 9.12 4.53 7.00
CA ASN A 79 9.21 3.13 7.45
C ASN A 79 8.03 2.26 7.06
N ALA A 80 7.03 2.81 6.39
CA ALA A 80 5.85 2.01 6.05
C ALA A 80 6.18 0.87 5.10
N SER A 81 7.03 1.14 4.13
CA SER A 81 7.39 0.14 3.13
C SER A 81 8.64 -0.64 3.50
N MET A 82 9.34 -0.21 4.53
CA MET A 82 10.59 -0.83 4.87
C MET A 82 10.50 -1.78 6.04
N GLY A 83 9.54 -1.59 6.87
CA GLY A 83 9.27 -2.50 7.98
C GLY A 83 10.45 -2.98 8.78
N SER A 84 11.55 -3.14 8.15
CA SER A 84 12.75 -3.69 8.75
C SER A 84 13.73 -2.63 9.22
N LYS A 85 13.39 -1.42 9.00
CA LYS A 85 14.26 -0.32 9.42
C LYS A 85 13.83 0.30 10.75
#